data_aeb5690ad6dbba539ec38509ff04b98c
#
_entry.id   aeb5690ad6dbba539ec38509ff04b98c
#
_cell.length_a   1.000
_cell.length_b   1.000
_cell.length_c   1.000
_cell.angle_alpha   90.00
_cell.angle_beta   90.00
_cell.angle_gamma   90.00
#
_symmetry.space_group_name_H-M   'P 1'
#
loop_
_entity.id
_entity.type
_entity.pdbx_description
1 polymer ?
#
loop_
_entity_poly.entity_id
_entity_poly.type
_entity_poly.pdbx_seq_one_letter_code
_entity_poly.pdbx_strand_id
1 'polypeptide(L)'
;RGAESDHVLVLVDGVRMGSATAGLPALQDLPIDQIDRVEIVRGPRSSLWGSEAIGGVIQVFTRRNTGKVRPNVRIGVGSDSTREASAGNGGGIGRGWFGADVAYTRTDGFNACRGTGGDAANPFGAGCFTDEPDRDGYRNTSANLRGGYSFTDTLTLEANALRADGKSEFDGSYTNRSETVQQVLGTKLRYTPSDKVNLLLSLGRNDDKSDYFHDDVQSGYFQTRRYVASAQGDFTVAANQLLTAGIDWQDDRVESTTLFAVTRRDNLAGFVEYQGRFGAHQLQASVRNDDN
;
A
#
# COMPACT_ATOMS: atom_id res chain seq x y z
N ARG A 1 -7.85 9.32 16.27
CA ARG A 1 -8.61 10.32 17.03
C ARG A 1 -9.49 11.11 16.06
N GLY A 2 -10.62 10.53 15.63
CA GLY A 2 -11.58 11.15 14.72
C GLY A 2 -11.18 11.21 13.24
N ALA A 3 -10.10 10.57 12.84
CA ALA A 3 -9.78 10.33 11.45
C ALA A 3 -10.34 8.96 11.04
N GLU A 4 -10.99 8.90 9.90
CA GLU A 4 -11.42 7.64 9.29
C GLU A 4 -10.23 6.94 8.63
N SER A 5 -10.42 5.69 8.25
CA SER A 5 -9.35 4.87 7.69
C SER A 5 -8.85 5.35 6.33
N ASP A 6 -9.70 5.96 5.53
CA ASP A 6 -9.39 6.62 4.25
C ASP A 6 -8.57 7.92 4.39
N HIS A 7 -8.46 8.45 5.61
CA HIS A 7 -7.58 9.58 5.94
C HIS A 7 -6.15 9.16 6.27
N VAL A 8 -5.81 7.87 6.15
CA VAL A 8 -4.46 7.34 6.36
C VAL A 8 -3.88 6.87 5.04
N LEU A 9 -2.87 7.58 4.57
CA LEU A 9 -2.16 7.23 3.36
C LEU A 9 -1.30 5.98 3.57
N VAL A 10 -1.46 4.98 2.72
CA VAL A 10 -0.62 3.78 2.69
C VAL A 10 0.27 3.79 1.45
N LEU A 11 1.56 3.52 1.65
CA LEU A 11 2.54 3.41 0.58
C LEU A 11 3.25 2.06 0.64
N VAL A 12 3.50 1.45 -0.51
CA VAL A 12 4.42 0.31 -0.65
C VAL A 12 5.58 0.73 -1.53
N ASP A 13 6.78 0.67 -0.96
CA ASP A 13 8.00 1.17 -1.60
C ASP A 13 7.86 2.58 -2.20
N GLY A 14 7.05 3.44 -1.53
CA GLY A 14 6.78 4.82 -1.92
C GLY A 14 5.72 5.01 -3.00
N VAL A 15 5.07 3.95 -3.48
CA VAL A 15 3.90 4.04 -4.36
C VAL A 15 2.63 4.03 -3.52
N ARG A 16 1.73 4.99 -3.76
CA ARG A 16 0.43 5.08 -3.06
C ARG A 16 -0.44 3.89 -3.39
N MET A 17 -0.92 3.21 -2.35
CA MET A 17 -1.91 2.14 -2.43
C MET A 17 -3.28 2.61 -2.00
N GLY A 18 -4.31 1.93 -2.48
CA GLY A 18 -5.68 2.07 -2.03
C GLY A 18 -6.65 2.36 -3.15
N SER A 19 -7.91 2.10 -2.83
CA SER A 19 -9.05 2.37 -3.69
C SER A 19 -9.40 3.86 -3.67
N ALA A 20 -9.68 4.45 -4.83
CA ALA A 20 -10.20 5.82 -4.90
C ALA A 20 -11.66 5.93 -4.43
N THR A 21 -12.36 4.80 -4.28
CA THR A 21 -13.76 4.73 -3.84
C THR A 21 -13.89 4.41 -2.35
N ALA A 22 -13.18 3.39 -1.86
CA ALA A 22 -13.21 2.97 -0.47
C ALA A 22 -12.11 3.60 0.40
N GLY A 23 -11.10 4.21 -0.25
CA GLY A 23 -9.97 4.85 0.44
C GLY A 23 -8.97 3.89 1.10
N LEU A 24 -9.34 2.62 1.27
CA LEU A 24 -8.56 1.62 1.99
C LEU A 24 -7.90 0.64 1.03
N PRO A 25 -6.61 0.32 1.22
CA PRO A 25 -6.00 -0.85 0.58
C PRO A 25 -6.37 -2.13 1.34
N ALA A 26 -6.41 -3.25 0.64
CA ALA A 26 -6.53 -4.58 1.23
C ALA A 26 -5.21 -4.99 1.91
N LEU A 27 -4.97 -4.47 3.13
CA LEU A 27 -3.73 -4.69 3.88
C LEU A 27 -3.51 -6.17 4.23
N GLN A 28 -4.59 -6.94 4.38
CA GLN A 28 -4.55 -8.38 4.64
C GLN A 28 -3.89 -9.17 3.51
N ASP A 29 -3.88 -8.62 2.29
CA ASP A 29 -3.31 -9.28 1.12
C ASP A 29 -1.80 -9.01 0.95
N LEU A 30 -1.24 -8.06 1.74
CA LEU A 30 0.19 -7.78 1.69
C LEU A 30 1.01 -8.95 2.27
N PRO A 31 1.99 -9.48 1.52
CA PRO A 31 2.78 -10.63 1.95
C PRO A 31 3.77 -10.23 3.07
N ILE A 32 3.46 -10.58 4.31
CA ILE A 32 4.26 -10.25 5.50
C ILE A 32 5.71 -10.75 5.36
N ASP A 33 5.89 -11.94 4.79
CA ASP A 33 7.21 -12.54 4.59
C ASP A 33 8.13 -11.73 3.65
N GLN A 34 7.57 -10.80 2.88
CA GLN A 34 8.29 -9.96 1.92
C GLN A 34 8.54 -8.53 2.45
N ILE A 35 7.97 -8.20 3.61
CA ILE A 35 8.14 -6.90 4.26
C ILE A 35 9.45 -6.89 5.05
N ASP A 36 10.22 -5.82 4.89
CA ASP A 36 11.41 -5.53 5.70
C ASP A 36 11.02 -4.76 6.96
N ARG A 37 10.28 -3.68 6.78
CA ARG A 37 9.79 -2.83 7.87
C ARG A 37 8.56 -2.04 7.48
N VAL A 38 7.84 -1.58 8.50
CA VAL A 38 6.71 -0.64 8.36
C VAL A 38 7.04 0.60 9.19
N GLU A 39 6.95 1.75 8.55
CA GLU A 39 7.11 3.05 9.22
C GLU A 39 5.75 3.74 9.32
N ILE A 40 5.40 4.19 10.52
CA ILE A 40 4.12 4.85 10.80
C ILE A 40 4.38 6.26 11.29
N VAL A 41 3.96 7.24 10.49
CA VAL A 41 4.00 8.65 10.87
C VAL A 41 2.59 9.08 11.26
N ARG A 42 2.40 9.41 12.54
CA ARG A 42 1.11 9.81 13.09
C ARG A 42 0.90 11.31 12.97
N GLY A 43 -0.36 11.70 12.76
CA GLY A 43 -0.78 13.09 12.64
C GLY A 43 -0.65 13.64 11.22
N PRO A 44 -1.13 14.87 10.99
CA PRO A 44 -1.23 15.45 9.66
C PRO A 44 0.13 15.55 8.96
N ARG A 45 0.19 15.05 7.74
CA ARG A 45 1.35 15.13 6.84
C ARG A 45 0.97 15.58 5.43
N SER A 46 -0.19 16.22 5.32
CA SER A 46 -0.77 16.64 4.04
C SER A 46 0.13 17.61 3.27
N SER A 47 0.96 18.38 3.96
CA SER A 47 1.91 19.31 3.32
C SER A 47 2.96 18.62 2.44
N LEU A 48 3.33 17.38 2.76
CA LEU A 48 4.28 16.60 1.94
C LEU A 48 3.59 15.53 1.10
N TRP A 49 2.50 14.94 1.63
CA TRP A 49 1.90 13.73 1.08
C TRP A 49 0.51 13.95 0.46
N GLY A 50 -0.02 15.20 0.50
CA GLY A 50 -1.35 15.52 -0.03
C GLY A 50 -2.50 15.22 0.94
N SER A 51 -3.73 15.43 0.47
CA SER A 51 -4.96 15.40 1.28
C SER A 51 -5.25 14.05 1.93
N GLU A 52 -4.83 12.93 1.36
CA GLU A 52 -5.04 11.59 1.91
C GLU A 52 -4.22 11.33 3.21
N ALA A 53 -3.26 12.19 3.56
CA ALA A 53 -2.39 12.05 4.73
C ALA A 53 -2.81 12.91 5.94
N ILE A 54 -4.11 13.11 6.17
CA ILE A 54 -4.65 13.89 7.30
C ILE A 54 -4.46 13.15 8.63
N GLY A 55 -4.72 11.85 8.67
CA GLY A 55 -4.58 11.00 9.86
C GLY A 55 -3.15 10.53 10.09
N GLY A 56 -2.39 10.40 9.02
CA GLY A 56 -1.01 9.90 9.03
C GLY A 56 -0.60 9.20 7.76
N VAL A 57 0.61 8.63 7.80
CA VAL A 57 1.19 7.86 6.69
C VAL A 57 1.70 6.52 7.21
N ILE A 58 1.35 5.44 6.54
CA ILE A 58 1.90 4.10 6.73
C ILE A 58 2.75 3.78 5.51
N GLN A 59 4.04 3.58 5.70
CA GLN A 59 4.95 3.22 4.63
C GLN A 59 5.49 1.81 4.85
N VAL A 60 5.18 0.93 3.92
CA VAL A 60 5.65 -0.45 3.88
C VAL A 60 6.87 -0.52 2.96
N PHE A 61 7.96 -1.06 3.47
CA PHE A 61 9.18 -1.29 2.70
C PHE A 61 9.35 -2.78 2.48
N THR A 62 9.52 -3.19 1.24
CA THR A 62 9.85 -4.57 0.92
C THR A 62 11.35 -4.83 1.09
N ARG A 63 11.71 -6.11 1.28
CA ARG A 63 13.10 -6.50 1.59
C ARG A 63 14.08 -6.09 0.50
N ARG A 64 15.18 -5.49 0.92
CA ARG A 64 16.31 -5.09 0.07
C ARG A 64 17.48 -6.08 0.28
N ASN A 65 17.67 -6.97 -0.66
CA ASN A 65 18.68 -8.03 -0.57
C ASN A 65 19.99 -7.57 -1.22
N THR A 66 20.83 -6.83 -0.51
CA THR A 66 22.13 -6.33 -1.00
C THR A 66 23.31 -7.21 -0.65
N GLY A 67 23.11 -8.21 0.23
CA GLY A 67 24.15 -9.15 0.64
C GLY A 67 24.41 -10.28 -0.39
N LYS A 68 25.04 -11.37 0.06
CA LYS A 68 25.21 -12.57 -0.77
C LYS A 68 23.87 -13.13 -1.22
N VAL A 69 23.81 -13.61 -2.44
CA VAL A 69 22.60 -14.28 -2.98
C VAL A 69 22.27 -15.49 -2.09
N ARG A 70 21.05 -15.50 -1.56
CA ARG A 70 20.56 -16.55 -0.66
C ARG A 70 19.11 -16.90 -0.98
N PRO A 71 18.83 -18.16 -1.35
CA PRO A 71 17.46 -18.63 -1.41
C PRO A 71 16.89 -18.78 0.01
N ASN A 72 15.58 -18.60 0.12
CA ASN A 72 14.80 -18.89 1.32
C ASN A 72 13.55 -19.67 0.92
N VAL A 73 13.16 -20.62 1.76
CA VAL A 73 11.91 -21.36 1.63
C VAL A 73 11.30 -21.46 3.03
N ARG A 74 10.00 -21.23 3.12
CA ARG A 74 9.22 -21.40 4.36
C ARG A 74 7.98 -22.21 4.05
N ILE A 75 7.65 -23.14 4.95
CA ILE A 75 6.38 -23.88 4.94
C ILE A 75 5.83 -23.79 6.36
N GLY A 76 4.52 -23.51 6.48
CA GLY A 76 3.81 -23.41 7.74
C GLY A 76 2.48 -24.14 7.71
N VAL A 77 2.06 -24.62 8.86
CA VAL A 77 0.74 -25.17 9.11
C VAL A 77 0.20 -24.59 10.42
N GLY A 78 -1.09 -24.35 10.49
CA GLY A 78 -1.74 -23.74 11.67
C GLY A 78 -3.14 -24.29 11.93
N SER A 79 -3.85 -23.68 12.85
CA SER A 79 -5.25 -23.95 13.13
C SER A 79 -6.12 -23.70 11.89
N ASP A 80 -7.35 -24.18 11.92
CA ASP A 80 -8.34 -23.98 10.85
C ASP A 80 -7.83 -24.39 9.47
N SER A 81 -7.08 -25.48 9.41
CA SER A 81 -6.43 -26.01 8.20
C SER A 81 -5.48 -25.01 7.51
N THR A 82 -4.95 -24.06 8.25
CA THR A 82 -4.02 -23.06 7.69
C THR A 82 -2.79 -23.72 7.11
N ARG A 83 -2.43 -23.31 5.90
CA ARG A 83 -1.24 -23.73 5.16
C ARG A 83 -0.58 -22.53 4.55
N GLU A 84 0.72 -22.42 4.76
CA GLU A 84 1.55 -21.36 4.21
C GLU A 84 2.75 -21.96 3.48
N ALA A 85 3.10 -21.37 2.36
CA ALA A 85 4.33 -21.68 1.65
C ALA A 85 4.89 -20.40 1.05
N SER A 86 6.17 -20.16 1.22
CA SER A 86 6.87 -19.08 0.53
C SER A 86 8.24 -19.53 0.05
N ALA A 87 8.65 -18.95 -1.07
CA ALA A 87 9.98 -19.15 -1.61
C ALA A 87 10.49 -17.83 -2.17
N GLY A 88 11.77 -17.58 -2.00
CA GLY A 88 12.40 -16.38 -2.51
C GLY A 88 13.88 -16.55 -2.76
N ASN A 89 14.41 -15.64 -3.54
CA ASN A 89 15.84 -15.52 -3.78
C ASN A 89 16.20 -14.04 -3.98
N GLY A 90 17.38 -13.66 -3.54
CA GLY A 90 17.85 -12.30 -3.74
C GLY A 90 19.24 -12.08 -3.21
N GLY A 91 19.87 -11.04 -3.71
CA GLY A 91 21.23 -10.68 -3.31
C GLY A 91 21.83 -9.58 -4.17
N GLY A 92 23.04 -9.17 -3.82
CA GLY A 92 23.85 -8.22 -4.56
C GLY A 92 24.64 -8.88 -5.67
N ILE A 93 24.71 -8.25 -6.84
CA ILE A 93 25.53 -8.64 -7.97
C ILE A 93 26.25 -7.40 -8.52
N GLY A 94 27.55 -7.30 -8.28
CA GLY A 94 28.34 -6.13 -8.70
C GLY A 94 27.79 -4.84 -8.06
N ARG A 95 27.40 -3.88 -8.88
CA ARG A 95 26.79 -2.59 -8.46
C ARG A 95 25.25 -2.67 -8.34
N GLY A 96 24.67 -3.84 -8.54
CA GLY A 96 23.24 -4.06 -8.47
C GLY A 96 22.83 -5.03 -7.38
N TRP A 97 21.53 -5.15 -7.18
CA TRP A 97 20.88 -6.12 -6.31
C TRP A 97 19.52 -6.50 -6.89
N PHE A 98 19.04 -7.65 -6.53
CA PHE A 98 17.71 -8.13 -6.92
C PHE A 98 17.04 -8.90 -5.78
N GLY A 99 15.73 -9.05 -5.87
CA GLY A 99 14.94 -9.94 -5.05
C GLY A 99 13.72 -10.42 -5.82
N ALA A 100 13.40 -11.69 -5.67
CA ALA A 100 12.22 -12.31 -6.22
C ALA A 100 11.61 -13.21 -5.15
N ASP A 101 10.35 -13.03 -4.82
CA ASP A 101 9.64 -13.82 -3.81
C ASP A 101 8.24 -14.16 -4.30
N VAL A 102 7.76 -15.33 -3.91
CA VAL A 102 6.39 -15.79 -4.06
C VAL A 102 5.91 -16.32 -2.72
N ALA A 103 4.62 -16.11 -2.40
CA ALA A 103 4.01 -16.65 -1.21
C ALA A 103 2.59 -17.11 -1.49
N TYR A 104 2.16 -18.12 -0.76
CA TYR A 104 0.82 -18.66 -0.77
C TYR A 104 0.36 -18.90 0.66
N THR A 105 -0.83 -18.43 0.99
CA THR A 105 -1.51 -18.67 2.26
C THR A 105 -2.93 -19.11 1.98
N ARG A 106 -3.39 -20.15 2.70
CA ARG A 106 -4.78 -20.58 2.71
C ARG A 106 -5.17 -20.99 4.12
N THR A 107 -6.35 -20.61 4.54
CA THR A 107 -7.03 -21.14 5.73
C THR A 107 -8.48 -21.44 5.39
N ASP A 108 -9.04 -22.48 5.99
CA ASP A 108 -10.47 -22.76 5.87
C ASP A 108 -11.26 -21.82 6.81
N GLY A 109 -10.57 -21.09 7.71
CA GLY A 109 -11.18 -20.14 8.63
C GLY A 109 -12.13 -20.77 9.65
N PHE A 110 -12.88 -19.92 10.28
CA PHE A 110 -13.93 -20.29 11.23
C PHE A 110 -15.15 -19.41 10.93
N ASN A 111 -16.34 -19.80 11.37
CA ASN A 111 -17.50 -18.91 11.29
C ASN A 111 -17.21 -17.64 12.12
N ALA A 112 -16.90 -16.53 11.44
CA ALA A 112 -16.45 -15.28 12.05
C ALA A 112 -17.62 -14.52 12.68
N CYS A 113 -18.84 -14.83 12.26
CA CYS A 113 -20.02 -14.11 12.67
C CYS A 113 -21.11 -15.07 13.16
N ARG A 114 -21.19 -15.27 14.47
CA ARG A 114 -22.29 -16.02 15.12
C ARG A 114 -23.35 -15.03 15.56
N GLY A 115 -24.44 -14.95 14.77
CA GLY A 115 -25.60 -14.16 15.10
C GLY A 115 -26.63 -14.97 15.92
N THR A 116 -27.47 -14.26 16.64
CA THR A 116 -28.74 -14.78 17.13
C THR A 116 -29.85 -14.22 16.26
N GLY A 117 -30.76 -15.08 15.80
CA GLY A 117 -31.91 -14.63 15.00
C GLY A 117 -32.67 -13.50 15.68
N GLY A 118 -33.32 -12.66 14.89
CA GLY A 118 -34.17 -11.58 15.41
C GLY A 118 -35.39 -12.15 16.17
N ASP A 119 -35.81 -11.42 17.18
CA ASP A 119 -37.03 -11.63 17.91
C ASP A 119 -37.92 -10.37 17.96
N ALA A 120 -39.04 -10.43 18.63
CA ALA A 120 -39.94 -9.27 18.72
C ALA A 120 -39.35 -8.05 19.46
N ALA A 121 -38.36 -8.27 20.33
CA ALA A 121 -37.67 -7.19 21.06
C ALA A 121 -36.44 -6.68 20.30
N ASN A 122 -35.80 -7.52 19.49
CA ASN A 122 -34.63 -7.16 18.66
C ASN A 122 -34.81 -7.78 17.25
N PRO A 123 -35.54 -7.10 16.35
CA PRO A 123 -35.85 -7.62 15.02
C PRO A 123 -34.61 -7.93 14.14
N PHE A 124 -33.48 -7.31 14.45
CA PHE A 124 -32.22 -7.50 13.72
C PHE A 124 -31.33 -8.59 14.33
N GLY A 125 -31.73 -9.22 15.44
CA GLY A 125 -30.88 -10.14 16.17
C GLY A 125 -29.74 -9.47 16.91
N ALA A 126 -28.81 -10.26 17.42
CA ALA A 126 -27.58 -9.77 18.04
C ALA A 126 -26.36 -10.42 17.34
N GLY A 127 -25.32 -9.64 17.14
CA GLY A 127 -24.09 -10.07 16.47
C GLY A 127 -24.10 -9.73 14.99
N CYS A 128 -24.41 -10.66 14.14
CA CYS A 128 -24.34 -10.49 12.69
C CYS A 128 -25.71 -10.25 12.06
N PHE A 129 -25.74 -9.45 11.01
CA PHE A 129 -26.96 -9.23 10.21
C PHE A 129 -27.39 -10.47 9.42
N THR A 130 -26.44 -11.36 9.12
CA THR A 130 -26.66 -12.64 8.44
C THR A 130 -25.94 -13.72 9.24
N ASP A 131 -26.61 -14.84 9.46
CA ASP A 131 -26.03 -16.02 10.09
C ASP A 131 -25.88 -17.12 9.02
N GLU A 132 -24.68 -17.28 8.52
CA GLU A 132 -24.28 -18.35 7.62
C GLU A 132 -23.45 -19.35 8.44
N PRO A 133 -23.88 -20.61 8.59
CA PRO A 133 -23.24 -21.58 9.50
C PRO A 133 -21.98 -22.23 8.88
N ASP A 134 -21.35 -21.60 7.92
CA ASP A 134 -20.17 -22.09 7.25
C ASP A 134 -18.86 -21.52 7.85
N ARG A 135 -17.78 -21.61 7.13
CA ARG A 135 -16.47 -21.11 7.54
C ARG A 135 -16.01 -20.01 6.59
N ASP A 136 -15.55 -18.92 7.18
CA ASP A 136 -15.03 -17.78 6.46
C ASP A 136 -13.58 -18.02 6.07
N GLY A 137 -13.40 -18.66 4.93
CA GLY A 137 -12.09 -19.03 4.39
C GLY A 137 -11.33 -17.83 3.81
N TYR A 138 -9.99 -17.95 3.81
CA TYR A 138 -9.11 -16.97 3.18
C TYR A 138 -8.06 -17.67 2.35
N ARG A 139 -7.73 -17.09 1.19
CA ARG A 139 -6.63 -17.51 0.33
C ARG A 139 -5.93 -16.30 -0.25
N ASN A 140 -4.60 -16.31 -0.26
CA ASN A 140 -3.78 -15.29 -0.90
C ASN A 140 -2.63 -15.93 -1.67
N THR A 141 -2.37 -15.42 -2.87
CA THR A 141 -1.17 -15.72 -3.64
C THR A 141 -0.49 -14.42 -3.99
N SER A 142 0.79 -14.29 -3.65
CA SER A 142 1.53 -13.06 -3.93
C SER A 142 2.86 -13.32 -4.58
N ALA A 143 3.29 -12.37 -5.41
CA ALA A 143 4.61 -12.33 -6.03
C ALA A 143 5.20 -10.93 -5.92
N ASN A 144 6.50 -10.84 -5.66
CA ASN A 144 7.22 -9.58 -5.58
C ASN A 144 8.56 -9.69 -6.29
N LEU A 145 8.80 -8.82 -7.25
CA LEU A 145 10.07 -8.64 -7.94
C LEU A 145 10.60 -7.25 -7.63
N ARG A 146 11.87 -7.14 -7.32
CA ARG A 146 12.51 -5.87 -7.01
C ARG A 146 13.99 -5.91 -7.35
N GLY A 147 14.53 -4.76 -7.67
CA GLY A 147 15.95 -4.64 -7.97
C GLY A 147 16.42 -3.21 -8.01
N GLY A 148 17.72 -3.05 -7.98
CA GLY A 148 18.35 -1.76 -8.10
C GLY A 148 19.73 -1.87 -8.72
N TYR A 149 20.17 -0.80 -9.33
CA TYR A 149 21.49 -0.70 -9.95
C TYR A 149 22.08 0.70 -9.76
N SER A 150 23.31 0.76 -9.26
CA SER A 150 24.06 2.00 -9.12
C SER A 150 24.94 2.20 -10.35
N PHE A 151 24.52 3.08 -11.27
CA PHE A 151 25.29 3.43 -12.47
C PHE A 151 26.61 4.10 -12.11
N THR A 152 26.52 5.02 -11.14
CA THR A 152 27.66 5.70 -10.52
C THR A 152 27.48 5.65 -9.00
N ASP A 153 28.41 6.22 -8.24
CA ASP A 153 28.29 6.35 -6.78
C ASP A 153 27.20 7.37 -6.40
N THR A 154 26.78 8.18 -7.35
CA THR A 154 25.78 9.24 -7.15
C THR A 154 24.46 8.99 -7.86
N LEU A 155 24.35 7.99 -8.76
CA LEU A 155 23.15 7.72 -9.54
C LEU A 155 22.70 6.28 -9.37
N THR A 156 21.52 6.09 -8.80
CA THR A 156 20.91 4.78 -8.54
C THR A 156 19.49 4.71 -9.08
N LEU A 157 19.18 3.63 -9.79
CA LEU A 157 17.84 3.26 -10.23
C LEU A 157 17.35 2.07 -9.40
N GLU A 158 16.11 2.13 -8.94
CA GLU A 158 15.40 1.04 -8.28
C GLU A 158 14.05 0.80 -8.94
N ALA A 159 13.62 -0.44 -8.99
CA ALA A 159 12.30 -0.82 -9.47
C ALA A 159 11.72 -1.94 -8.59
N ASN A 160 10.39 -1.93 -8.44
CA ASN A 160 9.64 -2.96 -7.74
C ASN A 160 8.34 -3.27 -8.47
N ALA A 161 7.89 -4.52 -8.35
CA ALA A 161 6.63 -5.01 -8.85
C ALA A 161 6.05 -6.01 -7.84
N LEU A 162 4.98 -5.63 -7.16
CA LEU A 162 4.23 -6.47 -6.22
C LEU A 162 2.86 -6.77 -6.81
N ARG A 163 2.42 -8.02 -6.73
CA ARG A 163 1.06 -8.45 -7.00
C ARG A 163 0.61 -9.41 -5.91
N ALA A 164 -0.61 -9.20 -5.41
CA ALA A 164 -1.28 -10.09 -4.49
C ALA A 164 -2.72 -10.33 -4.98
N ASP A 165 -3.11 -11.60 -5.06
CA ASP A 165 -4.44 -12.05 -5.44
C ASP A 165 -5.05 -12.73 -4.21
N GLY A 166 -6.05 -12.07 -3.61
CA GLY A 166 -6.76 -12.50 -2.40
C GLY A 166 -8.14 -13.04 -2.70
N LYS A 167 -8.62 -13.97 -1.87
CA LYS A 167 -10.02 -14.40 -1.81
C LYS A 167 -10.41 -14.50 -0.35
N SER A 168 -11.48 -13.82 0.04
CA SER A 168 -12.07 -13.86 1.39
C SER A 168 -13.54 -14.27 1.31
N GLU A 169 -13.95 -15.17 2.19
CA GLU A 169 -15.33 -15.53 2.44
C GLU A 169 -15.76 -14.87 3.75
N PHE A 170 -17.01 -14.46 3.85
CA PHE A 170 -17.56 -13.76 5.01
C PHE A 170 -19.10 -13.79 4.99
N ASP A 171 -19.74 -13.68 6.16
CA ASP A 171 -21.19 -13.65 6.26
C ASP A 171 -21.78 -12.37 5.65
N GLY A 172 -22.74 -12.51 4.72
CA GLY A 172 -23.39 -11.35 4.13
C GLY A 172 -24.56 -11.65 3.20
N SER A 173 -25.71 -11.00 3.42
CA SER A 173 -26.94 -11.22 2.66
C SER A 173 -26.89 -10.84 1.19
N TYR A 174 -26.00 -9.92 0.79
CA TYR A 174 -25.87 -9.42 -0.59
C TYR A 174 -24.55 -9.80 -1.21
N THR A 175 -23.57 -10.08 -0.37
CA THR A 175 -22.21 -10.40 -0.76
C THR A 175 -21.60 -11.21 0.37
N ASN A 176 -21.15 -12.42 0.09
CA ASN A 176 -20.52 -13.32 1.06
C ASN A 176 -19.10 -13.75 0.64
N ARG A 177 -18.61 -13.23 -0.48
CA ARG A 177 -17.26 -13.49 -0.96
C ARG A 177 -16.69 -12.29 -1.71
N SER A 178 -15.40 -12.01 -1.52
CA SER A 178 -14.65 -11.06 -2.32
C SER A 178 -13.38 -11.69 -2.91
N GLU A 179 -13.07 -11.30 -4.13
CA GLU A 179 -11.80 -11.61 -4.78
C GLU A 179 -11.08 -10.29 -5.07
N THR A 180 -9.87 -10.16 -4.57
CA THR A 180 -9.08 -8.92 -4.61
C THR A 180 -7.83 -9.10 -5.44
N VAL A 181 -7.45 -8.05 -6.17
CA VAL A 181 -6.15 -7.93 -6.83
C VAL A 181 -5.51 -6.61 -6.42
N GLN A 182 -4.38 -6.71 -5.76
CA GLN A 182 -3.52 -5.57 -5.43
C GLN A 182 -2.26 -5.65 -6.28
N GLN A 183 -1.98 -4.63 -7.08
CA GLN A 183 -0.77 -4.57 -7.88
C GLN A 183 -0.09 -3.21 -7.70
N VAL A 184 1.20 -3.23 -7.37
CA VAL A 184 2.03 -2.05 -7.22
C VAL A 184 3.26 -2.18 -8.12
N LEU A 185 3.42 -1.22 -9.00
CA LEU A 185 4.62 -1.06 -9.82
C LEU A 185 5.29 0.26 -9.45
N GLY A 186 6.57 0.24 -9.18
CA GLY A 186 7.33 1.43 -8.80
C GLY A 186 8.68 1.50 -9.45
N THR A 187 9.13 2.71 -9.75
CA THR A 187 10.48 3.00 -10.20
C THR A 187 10.96 4.29 -9.54
N LYS A 188 12.21 4.30 -9.07
CA LYS A 188 12.85 5.44 -8.44
C LYS A 188 14.23 5.67 -9.02
N LEU A 189 14.50 6.88 -9.46
CA LEU A 189 15.82 7.33 -9.85
C LEU A 189 16.31 8.35 -8.81
N ARG A 190 17.39 8.00 -8.13
CA ARG A 190 18.03 8.85 -7.14
C ARG A 190 19.34 9.39 -7.69
N TYR A 191 19.54 10.70 -7.60
CA TYR A 191 20.76 11.36 -7.95
C TYR A 191 21.27 12.25 -6.81
N THR A 192 22.45 11.93 -6.28
CA THR A 192 23.08 12.61 -5.14
C THR A 192 24.42 13.22 -5.58
N PRO A 193 24.41 14.35 -6.33
CA PRO A 193 25.63 14.95 -6.86
C PRO A 193 26.60 15.42 -5.79
N SER A 194 26.12 15.68 -4.58
CA SER A 194 26.92 16.05 -3.41
C SER A 194 26.20 15.66 -2.12
N ASP A 195 26.89 15.72 -0.98
CA ASP A 195 26.32 15.47 0.34
C ASP A 195 25.22 16.47 0.75
N LYS A 196 25.08 17.56 0.00
CA LYS A 196 24.09 18.60 0.25
C LYS A 196 22.85 18.53 -0.63
N VAL A 197 22.88 17.71 -1.69
CA VAL A 197 21.81 17.65 -2.68
C VAL A 197 21.41 16.20 -2.93
N ASN A 198 20.12 15.89 -2.75
CA ASN A 198 19.53 14.62 -3.11
C ASN A 198 18.30 14.89 -3.98
N LEU A 199 18.32 14.38 -5.20
CA LEU A 199 17.23 14.47 -6.16
C LEU A 199 16.59 13.10 -6.33
N LEU A 200 15.26 13.03 -6.26
CA LEU A 200 14.49 11.81 -6.40
C LEU A 200 13.39 12.00 -7.44
N LEU A 201 13.42 11.20 -8.49
CA LEU A 201 12.31 11.02 -9.41
C LEU A 201 11.64 9.68 -9.12
N SER A 202 10.33 9.67 -8.94
CA SER A 202 9.55 8.46 -8.67
C SER A 202 8.40 8.36 -9.65
N LEU A 203 8.18 7.16 -10.18
CA LEU A 203 7.03 6.80 -10.99
C LEU A 203 6.36 5.59 -10.36
N GLY A 204 5.03 5.58 -10.33
CA GLY A 204 4.29 4.49 -9.73
C GLY A 204 2.97 4.23 -10.44
N ARG A 205 2.53 2.98 -10.35
CA ARG A 205 1.18 2.55 -10.70
C ARG A 205 0.66 1.63 -9.62
N ASN A 206 -0.56 1.89 -9.17
CA ASN A 206 -1.33 0.99 -8.32
C ASN A 206 -2.60 0.57 -9.06
N ASP A 207 -2.88 -0.74 -9.09
CA ASP A 207 -4.17 -1.29 -9.46
C ASP A 207 -4.75 -1.96 -8.22
N ASP A 208 -5.95 -1.53 -7.83
CA ASP A 208 -6.75 -2.08 -6.74
C ASP A 208 -8.07 -2.55 -7.33
N LYS A 209 -8.32 -3.85 -7.31
CA LYS A 209 -9.52 -4.45 -7.85
C LYS A 209 -10.17 -5.33 -6.79
N SER A 210 -11.49 -5.22 -6.64
CA SER A 210 -12.32 -6.08 -5.82
C SER A 210 -13.55 -6.51 -6.59
N ASP A 211 -13.69 -7.82 -6.81
CA ASP A 211 -14.89 -8.46 -7.33
C ASP A 211 -15.66 -9.04 -6.14
N TYR A 212 -16.97 -8.78 -6.08
CA TYR A 212 -17.85 -9.22 -5.02
C TYR A 212 -18.86 -10.25 -5.57
N PHE A 213 -19.12 -11.26 -4.76
CA PHE A 213 -20.01 -12.35 -5.12
C PHE A 213 -20.99 -12.63 -3.98
N HIS A 214 -22.20 -13.06 -4.35
CA HIS A 214 -23.10 -13.78 -3.48
C HIS A 214 -23.17 -15.20 -4.01
N ASP A 215 -22.66 -16.15 -3.25
CA ASP A 215 -22.35 -17.51 -3.69
C ASP A 215 -21.45 -17.48 -4.96
N ASP A 216 -21.96 -18.01 -6.08
CA ASP A 216 -21.23 -18.02 -7.36
C ASP A 216 -21.62 -16.91 -8.32
N VAL A 217 -22.54 -16.01 -7.90
CA VAL A 217 -23.04 -14.92 -8.75
C VAL A 217 -22.30 -13.63 -8.39
N GLN A 218 -21.66 -13.01 -9.40
CA GLN A 218 -21.02 -11.72 -9.18
C GLN A 218 -22.08 -10.64 -8.88
N SER A 219 -22.00 -10.04 -7.71
CA SER A 219 -22.91 -8.99 -7.23
C SER A 219 -22.40 -7.58 -7.53
N GLY A 220 -21.08 -7.43 -7.73
CA GLY A 220 -20.49 -6.14 -8.07
C GLY A 220 -18.97 -6.21 -8.22
N TYR A 221 -18.40 -5.09 -8.66
CA TYR A 221 -16.96 -4.90 -8.67
C TYR A 221 -16.60 -3.43 -8.51
N PHE A 222 -15.38 -3.20 -8.00
CA PHE A 222 -14.71 -1.91 -7.96
C PHE A 222 -13.28 -2.09 -8.42
N GLN A 223 -12.83 -1.21 -9.30
CA GLN A 223 -11.45 -1.16 -9.74
C GLN A 223 -10.95 0.28 -9.72
N THR A 224 -9.83 0.51 -9.05
CA THR A 224 -9.08 1.75 -9.13
C THR A 224 -7.76 1.50 -9.84
N ARG A 225 -7.43 2.33 -10.80
CA ARG A 225 -6.10 2.42 -11.39
C ARG A 225 -5.54 3.79 -11.12
N ARG A 226 -4.43 3.84 -10.39
CA ARG A 226 -3.75 5.08 -10.01
C ARG A 226 -2.37 5.13 -10.65
N TYR A 227 -2.07 6.23 -11.30
CA TYR A 227 -0.72 6.57 -11.75
C TYR A 227 -0.20 7.73 -10.91
N VAL A 228 1.07 7.66 -10.52
CA VAL A 228 1.74 8.71 -9.76
C VAL A 228 3.10 9.01 -10.36
N ALA A 229 3.46 10.29 -10.39
CA ALA A 229 4.80 10.75 -10.69
C ALA A 229 5.19 11.83 -9.68
N SER A 230 6.42 11.80 -9.19
CA SER A 230 6.93 12.76 -8.23
C SER A 230 8.37 13.11 -8.56
N ALA A 231 8.69 14.40 -8.47
CA ALA A 231 10.06 14.89 -8.50
C ALA A 231 10.31 15.71 -7.26
N GLN A 232 11.29 15.30 -6.44
CA GLN A 232 11.64 15.94 -5.17
C GLN A 232 13.14 16.25 -5.13
N GLY A 233 13.47 17.39 -4.56
CA GLY A 233 14.83 17.78 -4.22
C GLY A 233 14.96 18.09 -2.74
N ASP A 234 15.97 17.51 -2.09
CA ASP A 234 16.36 17.81 -0.72
C ASP A 234 17.69 18.53 -0.73
N PHE A 235 17.73 19.73 -0.12
CA PHE A 235 18.87 20.63 -0.15
C PHE A 235 19.31 20.98 1.28
N THR A 236 20.49 20.56 1.68
CA THR A 236 21.12 21.00 2.93
C THR A 236 21.65 22.42 2.73
N VAL A 237 20.85 23.42 3.12
CA VAL A 237 21.15 24.86 2.88
C VAL A 237 22.12 25.43 3.89
N ALA A 238 22.18 24.86 5.10
CA ALA A 238 23.17 25.16 6.14
C ALA A 238 23.31 23.97 7.11
N ALA A 239 24.21 24.04 8.08
CA ALA A 239 24.32 23.04 9.13
C ALA A 239 22.99 22.88 9.87
N ASN A 240 22.46 21.66 9.92
CA ASN A 240 21.15 21.33 10.52
C ASN A 240 19.92 22.03 9.89
N GLN A 241 20.04 22.44 8.64
CA GLN A 241 18.95 23.09 7.90
C GLN A 241 18.72 22.38 6.57
N LEU A 242 17.49 21.90 6.36
CA LEU A 242 17.06 21.17 5.18
C LEU A 242 15.90 21.93 4.50
N LEU A 243 16.01 22.14 3.21
CA LEU A 243 14.93 22.58 2.34
C LEU A 243 14.54 21.42 1.43
N THR A 244 13.29 21.03 1.48
CA THR A 244 12.70 20.04 0.57
C THR A 244 11.71 20.75 -0.34
N ALA A 245 11.79 20.52 -1.65
CA ALA A 245 10.83 21.04 -2.62
C ALA A 245 10.49 19.96 -3.64
N GLY A 246 9.25 19.96 -4.15
CA GLY A 246 8.87 18.98 -5.14
C GLY A 246 7.55 19.28 -5.82
N ILE A 247 7.29 18.45 -6.84
CA ILE A 247 6.04 18.40 -7.58
C ILE A 247 5.54 16.96 -7.60
N ASP A 248 4.23 16.77 -7.43
CA ASP A 248 3.55 15.50 -7.52
C ASP A 248 2.45 15.57 -8.58
N TRP A 249 2.30 14.52 -9.34
CA TRP A 249 1.17 14.29 -10.22
C TRP A 249 0.52 12.95 -9.93
N GLN A 250 -0.81 12.91 -9.97
CA GLN A 250 -1.63 11.71 -9.76
C GLN A 250 -2.78 11.69 -10.74
N ASP A 251 -3.09 10.53 -11.33
CA ASP A 251 -4.28 10.27 -12.16
C ASP A 251 -4.96 9.02 -11.61
N ASP A 252 -6.17 9.18 -11.10
CA ASP A 252 -7.03 8.11 -10.60
C ASP A 252 -8.12 7.81 -11.62
N ARG A 253 -8.34 6.52 -11.92
CA ARG A 253 -9.40 6.02 -12.78
C ARG A 253 -10.17 4.93 -12.06
N VAL A 254 -11.49 5.04 -12.09
CA VAL A 254 -12.41 4.12 -11.42
C VAL A 254 -13.31 3.44 -12.44
N GLU A 255 -13.42 2.13 -12.34
CA GLU A 255 -14.42 1.31 -13.02
C GLU A 255 -15.21 0.53 -11.96
N SER A 256 -16.54 0.49 -12.05
CA SER A 256 -17.39 -0.10 -11.04
C SER A 256 -18.77 -0.42 -11.57
N THR A 257 -19.45 -1.39 -10.95
CA THR A 257 -20.90 -1.60 -11.12
C THR A 257 -21.72 -0.47 -10.50
N THR A 258 -21.18 0.26 -9.51
CA THR A 258 -21.78 1.48 -8.97
C THR A 258 -21.53 2.64 -9.93
N LEU A 259 -22.56 3.37 -10.28
CA LEU A 259 -22.43 4.55 -11.14
C LEU A 259 -21.89 5.74 -10.34
N PHE A 260 -20.74 6.24 -10.73
CA PHE A 260 -20.15 7.47 -10.20
C PHE A 260 -20.30 8.60 -11.23
N ALA A 261 -20.59 9.79 -10.78
CA ALA A 261 -20.64 10.99 -11.64
C ALA A 261 -19.25 11.35 -12.21
N VAL A 262 -18.18 11.03 -11.47
CA VAL A 262 -16.79 11.26 -11.85
C VAL A 262 -16.04 9.95 -11.71
N THR A 263 -15.47 9.46 -12.80
CA THR A 263 -14.71 8.20 -12.86
C THR A 263 -13.22 8.42 -13.09
N ARG A 264 -12.79 9.66 -13.26
CA ARG A 264 -11.39 10.05 -13.39
C ARG A 264 -11.13 11.34 -12.64
N ARG A 265 -10.04 11.39 -11.92
CA ARG A 265 -9.54 12.57 -11.23
C ARG A 265 -8.03 12.65 -11.43
N ASP A 266 -7.55 13.81 -11.81
CA ASP A 266 -6.13 14.13 -11.81
C ASP A 266 -5.84 15.24 -10.81
N ASN A 267 -4.62 15.23 -10.27
CA ASN A 267 -4.13 16.23 -9.33
C ASN A 267 -2.67 16.54 -9.67
N LEU A 268 -2.35 17.82 -9.76
CA LEU A 268 -1.00 18.32 -9.85
C LEU A 268 -0.72 19.17 -8.60
N ALA A 269 0.35 18.87 -7.88
CA ALA A 269 0.69 19.59 -6.67
C ALA A 269 2.14 20.05 -6.65
N GLY A 270 2.38 21.20 -6.04
CA GLY A 270 3.70 21.69 -5.71
C GLY A 270 3.84 21.91 -4.21
N PHE A 271 4.98 21.56 -3.63
CA PHE A 271 5.24 21.73 -2.21
C PHE A 271 6.66 22.19 -1.90
N VAL A 272 6.78 22.87 -0.76
CA VAL A 272 8.07 23.26 -0.18
C VAL A 272 7.99 23.07 1.33
N GLU A 273 9.04 22.49 1.92
CA GLU A 273 9.20 22.35 3.37
C GLU A 273 10.60 22.81 3.78
N TYR A 274 10.66 23.57 4.86
CA TYR A 274 11.89 23.92 5.53
C TYR A 274 11.93 23.29 6.92
N GLN A 275 13.06 22.68 7.25
CA GLN A 275 13.36 22.13 8.57
C GLN A 275 14.69 22.72 9.06
N GLY A 276 14.70 23.27 10.28
CA GLY A 276 15.91 23.82 10.87
C GLY A 276 16.02 23.57 12.37
N ARG A 277 17.23 23.30 12.83
CA ARG A 277 17.52 23.20 14.27
C ARG A 277 18.48 24.34 14.67
N PHE A 278 18.06 25.11 15.65
CA PHE A 278 18.75 26.30 16.16
C PHE A 278 18.96 26.13 17.67
N GLY A 279 20.10 25.55 18.05
CA GLY A 279 20.37 25.18 19.44
C GLY A 279 19.33 24.15 19.97
N ALA A 280 18.54 24.54 20.96
CA ALA A 280 17.48 23.72 21.54
C ALA A 280 16.14 23.82 20.77
N HIS A 281 16.01 24.71 19.80
CA HIS A 281 14.78 24.95 19.07
C HIS A 281 14.80 24.21 17.73
N GLN A 282 13.65 23.63 17.37
CA GLN A 282 13.40 23.03 16.07
C GLN A 282 12.24 23.76 15.39
N LEU A 283 12.48 24.22 14.17
CA LEU A 283 11.47 24.85 13.31
C LEU A 283 11.17 23.93 12.13
N GLN A 284 9.89 23.75 11.85
CA GLN A 284 9.41 23.14 10.63
C GLN A 284 8.29 24.01 10.05
N ALA A 285 8.40 24.36 8.78
CA ALA A 285 7.40 25.13 8.05
C ALA A 285 7.21 24.52 6.66
N SER A 286 5.98 24.38 6.23
CA SER A 286 5.68 23.79 4.91
C SER A 286 4.45 24.45 4.28
N VAL A 287 4.46 24.46 2.95
CA VAL A 287 3.33 24.89 2.11
C VAL A 287 3.18 23.91 0.95
N ARG A 288 1.92 23.62 0.61
CA ARG A 288 1.54 22.81 -0.54
C ARG A 288 0.34 23.46 -1.22
N ASN A 289 0.33 23.41 -2.54
CA ASN A 289 -0.82 23.76 -3.36
C ASN A 289 -1.16 22.58 -4.26
N ASP A 290 -2.42 22.18 -4.26
CA ASP A 290 -2.98 21.11 -5.08
C ASP A 290 -3.98 21.72 -6.07
N ASP A 291 -3.89 21.31 -7.34
CA ASP A 291 -4.81 21.64 -8.42
C ASP A 291 -5.49 20.33 -8.86
N ASN A 292 -6.82 20.23 -8.55
CA ASN A 292 -7.65 19.04 -8.76
C ASN A 292 -8.71 19.30 -9.84
#